data_09692921a3c0821c53fe54f3010cc73e
#
_entry.id   09692921a3c0821c53fe54f3010cc73e
#
_cell.length_a   1.000
_cell.length_b   1.000
_cell.length_c   1.000
_cell.angle_alpha   90.00
_cell.angle_beta   90.00
_cell.angle_gamma   90.00
#
_symmetry.space_group_name_H-M   'P 1'
#
loop_
_entity.id
_entity.type
_entity.pdbx_description
1 polymer ?
#
loop_
_entity_poly.entity_id
_entity_poly.type
_entity_poly.pdbx_seq_one_letter_code
_entity_poly.pdbx_strand_id
1 'polypeptide(L)'
;MWQTDSWRKFTAKHIPDYPDQEHLSEVEKTLGNFPPLVFAGEVRSLKRSLADVAEGNGFLLQGGDCAESFSEFHADNIRDTFRVILQMAVILTSGANLPVVKLGRRAGQFAKPRSSATESRDGVELPSYTGDIINDINFDPDKRQPNPERMLKAYSQAVSTLNLLRAFADGGYADLRHVNSWNMGFVKSGPQGERYRHLAHQIQESLNFMEALGINSTNTPQLRQVHYYTSHEALLLPYEEALTRVDSTSGDIYNTSAHFVWIGDRTRFKDSAHVEFCRGIKNPIGIKCGPSLDPDELIELLDILNPNDEGGRITLIARFGHDKVETYLPKLIQKIQTEGRTVVWSCDPMHGNTIKSSNGIKTRPFNLIIDEVKQNIQIHKSEGSRAGGIHLEMTGQNVTECTGGLDEISEADLSDRYRTHCDPRLNANQAIELAFLIADELKTNGY
;
A
#
# COMPACT_ATOMS: atom_id res chain seq x y z
N MET A 1 25.93 -17.12 -5.78
CA MET A 1 24.53 -17.43 -6.16
C MET A 1 23.64 -16.90 -5.04
N TRP A 2 22.53 -16.24 -5.34
CA TRP A 2 21.59 -15.74 -4.34
C TRP A 2 20.91 -16.89 -3.57
N GLN A 3 20.74 -16.70 -2.25
CA GLN A 3 19.99 -17.57 -1.34
C GLN A 3 19.08 -16.72 -0.47
N THR A 4 18.07 -17.31 0.14
CA THR A 4 17.07 -16.58 0.95
C THR A 4 17.72 -15.84 2.13
N ASP A 5 18.84 -16.31 2.64
CA ASP A 5 19.63 -15.74 3.73
C ASP A 5 20.78 -14.81 3.27
N SER A 6 20.97 -14.62 1.94
CA SER A 6 22.06 -13.80 1.39
C SER A 6 22.11 -12.40 1.97
N TRP A 7 20.94 -11.83 2.28
CA TRP A 7 20.77 -10.49 2.85
C TRP A 7 21.52 -10.32 4.20
N ARG A 8 21.72 -11.40 4.96
CA ARG A 8 22.41 -11.36 6.27
C ARG A 8 23.87 -10.93 6.18
N LYS A 9 24.43 -10.91 4.97
CA LYS A 9 25.81 -10.46 4.67
C LYS A 9 25.88 -8.98 4.30
N PHE A 10 24.74 -8.29 4.19
CA PHE A 10 24.62 -6.91 3.78
C PHE A 10 24.21 -6.00 4.94
N THR A 11 24.31 -4.69 4.76
CA THR A 11 23.92 -3.72 5.78
C THR A 11 22.41 -3.72 6.00
N ALA A 12 21.98 -4.19 7.16
CA ALA A 12 20.57 -4.25 7.55
C ALA A 12 20.22 -3.05 8.44
N LYS A 13 19.50 -2.06 7.90
CA LYS A 13 18.97 -0.94 8.68
C LYS A 13 17.54 -1.23 9.14
N HIS A 14 17.15 -0.71 10.29
CA HIS A 14 15.80 -0.83 10.86
C HIS A 14 15.36 -2.28 11.17
N ILE A 15 16.25 -3.23 11.17
CA ILE A 15 16.01 -4.56 11.74
C ILE A 15 16.33 -4.47 13.23
N PRO A 16 15.43 -4.92 14.13
CA PRO A 16 15.69 -4.88 15.56
C PRO A 16 16.79 -5.84 15.96
N ASP A 17 17.55 -5.47 16.99
CA ASP A 17 18.45 -6.39 17.67
C ASP A 17 17.64 -7.20 18.69
N TYR A 18 17.39 -8.47 18.41
CA TYR A 18 16.68 -9.36 19.30
C TYR A 18 17.65 -9.87 20.38
N PRO A 19 17.33 -9.68 21.67
CA PRO A 19 18.22 -10.09 22.77
C PRO A 19 18.50 -11.59 22.81
N ASP A 20 17.54 -12.41 22.40
CA ASP A 20 17.61 -13.87 22.36
C ASP A 20 17.61 -14.37 20.90
N GLN A 21 18.79 -14.66 20.40
CA GLN A 21 18.98 -15.13 19.02
C GLN A 21 18.56 -16.59 18.83
N GLU A 22 18.60 -17.40 19.87
CA GLU A 22 18.13 -18.80 19.81
C GLU A 22 16.62 -18.83 19.67
N HIS A 23 15.90 -18.06 20.50
CA HIS A 23 14.46 -17.88 20.39
C HIS A 23 14.03 -17.28 19.03
N LEU A 24 14.78 -16.30 18.49
CA LEU A 24 14.53 -15.79 17.14
C LEU A 24 14.60 -16.92 16.10
N SER A 25 15.65 -17.73 16.16
CA SER A 25 15.85 -18.86 15.22
C SER A 25 14.73 -19.91 15.33
N GLU A 26 14.24 -20.20 16.53
CA GLU A 26 13.11 -21.10 16.74
C GLU A 26 11.81 -20.56 16.11
N VAL A 27 11.54 -19.27 16.25
CA VAL A 27 10.39 -18.61 15.64
C VAL A 27 10.50 -18.57 14.12
N GLU A 28 11.67 -18.24 13.56
CA GLU A 28 11.93 -18.28 12.11
C GLU A 28 11.67 -19.69 11.55
N LYS A 29 12.18 -20.73 12.23
CA LYS A 29 11.95 -22.13 11.84
C LYS A 29 10.46 -22.50 11.90
N THR A 30 9.75 -22.04 12.92
CA THR A 30 8.30 -22.29 13.08
C THR A 30 7.53 -21.66 11.93
N LEU A 31 7.78 -20.39 11.61
CA LEU A 31 7.20 -19.68 10.46
C LEU A 31 7.54 -20.38 9.14
N GLY A 32 8.78 -20.88 9.02
CA GLY A 32 9.24 -21.62 7.85
C GLY A 32 8.41 -22.88 7.57
N ASN A 33 7.80 -23.48 8.59
CA ASN A 33 6.91 -24.64 8.49
C ASN A 33 5.43 -24.28 8.29
N PHE A 34 5.07 -22.99 8.45
CA PHE A 34 3.67 -22.57 8.27
C PHE A 34 3.29 -22.51 6.78
N PRO A 35 1.99 -22.64 6.45
CA PRO A 35 1.51 -22.46 5.09
C PRO A 35 1.84 -21.08 4.53
N PRO A 36 2.05 -20.93 3.21
CA PRO A 36 2.21 -19.63 2.58
C PRO A 36 0.94 -18.79 2.73
N LEU A 37 1.09 -17.48 2.92
CA LEU A 37 -0.04 -16.53 2.98
C LEU A 37 -0.64 -16.29 1.58
N VAL A 38 0.22 -16.21 0.57
CA VAL A 38 -0.16 -16.05 -0.84
C VAL A 38 0.57 -17.07 -1.72
N PHE A 39 0.03 -17.33 -2.91
CA PHE A 39 0.59 -18.30 -3.84
C PHE A 39 1.25 -17.62 -5.05
N ALA A 40 2.26 -18.28 -5.60
CA ALA A 40 2.99 -17.81 -6.77
C ALA A 40 2.08 -17.48 -7.97
N GLY A 41 0.99 -18.25 -8.15
CA GLY A 41 0.00 -18.00 -9.21
C GLY A 41 -0.71 -16.65 -9.06
N GLU A 42 -1.08 -16.26 -7.83
CA GLU A 42 -1.68 -14.95 -7.53
C GLU A 42 -0.66 -13.83 -7.78
N VAL A 43 0.59 -14.04 -7.37
CA VAL A 43 1.70 -13.08 -7.58
C VAL A 43 1.96 -12.87 -9.07
N ARG A 44 2.00 -13.94 -9.86
CA ARG A 44 2.13 -13.85 -11.33
C ARG A 44 0.95 -13.11 -11.97
N SER A 45 -0.26 -13.31 -11.46
CA SER A 45 -1.45 -12.57 -11.93
C SER A 45 -1.33 -11.08 -11.66
N LEU A 46 -0.91 -10.69 -10.44
CA LEU A 46 -0.65 -9.29 -10.12
C LEU A 46 0.44 -8.70 -11.03
N LYS A 47 1.55 -9.42 -11.24
CA LYS A 47 2.65 -8.93 -12.10
C LYS A 47 2.18 -8.63 -13.53
N ARG A 48 1.31 -9.47 -14.11
CA ARG A 48 0.70 -9.20 -15.42
C ARG A 48 -0.17 -7.94 -15.40
N SER A 49 -1.03 -7.80 -14.41
CA SER A 49 -1.86 -6.59 -14.28
C SER A 49 -1.02 -5.31 -14.09
N LEU A 50 0.12 -5.40 -13.40
CA LEU A 50 1.05 -4.27 -13.28
C LEU A 50 1.82 -4.00 -14.59
N ALA A 51 2.07 -5.01 -15.41
CA ALA A 51 2.61 -4.80 -16.75
C ALA A 51 1.61 -4.01 -17.63
N ASP A 52 0.33 -4.39 -17.61
CA ASP A 52 -0.73 -3.63 -18.28
C ASP A 52 -0.80 -2.17 -17.78
N VAL A 53 -0.61 -1.94 -16.46
CA VAL A 53 -0.52 -0.57 -15.90
C VAL A 53 0.69 0.18 -16.45
N ALA A 54 1.87 -0.46 -16.53
CA ALA A 54 3.08 0.16 -17.08
C ALA A 54 2.91 0.58 -18.55
N GLU A 55 2.14 -0.20 -19.32
CA GLU A 55 1.78 0.09 -20.72
C GLU A 55 0.66 1.15 -20.86
N GLY A 56 0.05 1.57 -19.75
CA GLY A 56 -1.04 2.54 -19.72
C GLY A 56 -2.44 1.94 -19.93
N ASN A 57 -2.57 0.62 -19.82
CA ASN A 57 -3.82 -0.13 -19.97
C ASN A 57 -4.51 -0.43 -18.62
N GLY A 58 -4.11 0.25 -17.55
CA GLY A 58 -4.67 0.10 -16.21
C GLY A 58 -4.21 1.19 -15.27
N PHE A 59 -4.77 1.20 -14.06
CA PHE A 59 -4.40 2.11 -12.98
C PHE A 59 -4.23 1.35 -11.66
N LEU A 60 -3.16 1.62 -10.92
CA LEU A 60 -2.89 0.99 -9.63
C LEU A 60 -3.49 1.82 -8.49
N LEU A 61 -4.43 1.24 -7.76
CA LEU A 61 -4.91 1.75 -6.48
C LEU A 61 -4.30 0.93 -5.35
N GLN A 62 -3.30 1.49 -4.67
CA GLN A 62 -2.71 0.91 -3.48
C GLN A 62 -3.12 1.72 -2.25
N GLY A 63 -3.78 1.09 -1.27
CA GLY A 63 -4.28 1.80 -0.09
C GLY A 63 -4.49 0.90 1.12
N GLY A 64 -4.48 1.50 2.31
CA GLY A 64 -4.72 0.82 3.58
C GLY A 64 -3.91 1.41 4.73
N ASP A 65 -3.68 0.62 5.77
CA ASP A 65 -3.09 1.12 7.00
C ASP A 65 -1.66 1.66 6.84
N CYS A 66 -1.33 2.64 7.69
CA CYS A 66 0.05 3.11 7.85
C CYS A 66 0.92 1.99 8.44
N ALA A 67 0.50 1.48 9.59
CA ALA A 67 0.95 0.23 10.20
C ALA A 67 -0.26 -0.43 10.85
N GLU A 68 -0.50 -1.70 10.53
CA GLU A 68 -1.54 -2.48 11.17
C GLU A 68 -1.24 -2.67 12.65
N SER A 69 -2.26 -2.53 13.50
CA SER A 69 -2.15 -2.76 14.94
C SER A 69 -2.90 -4.03 15.34
N PHE A 70 -2.30 -4.78 16.27
CA PHE A 70 -2.96 -5.94 16.85
C PHE A 70 -4.25 -5.59 17.62
N SER A 71 -4.37 -4.35 18.09
CA SER A 71 -5.57 -3.85 18.76
C SER A 71 -6.70 -3.46 17.81
N GLU A 72 -6.38 -3.12 16.56
CA GLU A 72 -7.36 -2.78 15.52
C GLU A 72 -7.78 -4.00 14.67
N PHE A 73 -7.29 -5.19 15.01
CA PHE A 73 -7.66 -6.44 14.31
C PHE A 73 -9.11 -6.80 14.61
N HIS A 74 -10.01 -6.41 13.72
CA HIS A 74 -11.44 -6.63 13.82
C HIS A 74 -12.06 -6.79 12.43
N ALA A 75 -13.06 -7.69 12.31
CA ALA A 75 -13.71 -7.99 11.03
C ALA A 75 -14.32 -6.75 10.36
N ASP A 76 -14.90 -5.82 11.14
CA ASP A 76 -15.46 -4.59 10.61
C ASP A 76 -14.41 -3.67 10.01
N ASN A 77 -13.23 -3.55 10.66
CA ASN A 77 -12.13 -2.72 10.14
C ASN A 77 -11.60 -3.28 8.80
N ILE A 78 -11.51 -4.60 8.69
CA ILE A 78 -11.09 -5.28 7.45
C ILE A 78 -12.13 -5.05 6.37
N ARG A 79 -13.41 -5.31 6.68
CA ARG A 79 -14.54 -5.14 5.75
C ARG A 79 -14.64 -3.69 5.25
N ASP A 80 -14.59 -2.73 6.17
CA ASP A 80 -14.83 -1.33 5.84
C ASP A 80 -13.70 -0.73 5.00
N THR A 81 -12.45 -1.10 5.27
CA THR A 81 -11.31 -0.71 4.42
C THR A 81 -11.41 -1.34 3.03
N PHE A 82 -11.76 -2.63 2.95
CA PHE A 82 -12.01 -3.30 1.66
C PHE A 82 -13.10 -2.60 0.87
N ARG A 83 -14.22 -2.24 1.52
CA ARG A 83 -15.36 -1.54 0.91
C ARG A 83 -14.94 -0.18 0.34
N VAL A 84 -14.18 0.62 1.08
CA VAL A 84 -13.70 1.93 0.59
C VAL A 84 -12.81 1.75 -0.63
N ILE A 85 -11.90 0.77 -0.64
CA ILE A 85 -11.07 0.47 -1.81
C ILE A 85 -11.91 0.07 -3.02
N LEU A 86 -12.99 -0.73 -2.84
CA LEU A 86 -13.90 -1.06 -3.93
C LEU A 86 -14.64 0.20 -4.47
N GLN A 87 -15.11 1.07 -3.59
CA GLN A 87 -15.77 2.32 -3.99
C GLN A 87 -14.80 3.23 -4.76
N MET A 88 -13.58 3.41 -4.26
CA MET A 88 -12.54 4.16 -4.96
C MET A 88 -12.23 3.55 -6.33
N ALA A 89 -12.10 2.21 -6.42
CA ALA A 89 -11.83 1.54 -7.68
C ALA A 89 -12.94 1.77 -8.72
N VAL A 90 -14.21 1.74 -8.31
CA VAL A 90 -15.36 2.04 -9.18
C VAL A 90 -15.31 3.49 -9.67
N ILE A 91 -15.03 4.44 -8.79
CA ILE A 91 -14.90 5.87 -9.13
C ILE A 91 -13.77 6.09 -10.15
N LEU A 92 -12.59 5.53 -9.86
CA LEU A 92 -11.42 5.66 -10.73
C LEU A 92 -11.61 4.97 -12.08
N THR A 93 -12.24 3.79 -12.11
CA THR A 93 -12.61 3.11 -13.37
C THR A 93 -13.52 3.98 -14.21
N SER A 94 -14.54 4.62 -13.61
CA SER A 94 -15.44 5.52 -14.32
C SER A 94 -14.76 6.79 -14.84
N GLY A 95 -13.79 7.32 -14.10
CA GLY A 95 -13.06 8.54 -14.48
C GLY A 95 -12.00 8.32 -15.54
N ALA A 96 -11.17 7.29 -15.37
CA ALA A 96 -10.06 6.99 -16.27
C ALA A 96 -10.47 6.09 -17.46
N ASN A 97 -11.64 5.44 -17.38
CA ASN A 97 -12.06 4.39 -18.31
C ASN A 97 -11.02 3.24 -18.46
N LEU A 98 -10.35 2.94 -17.37
CA LEU A 98 -9.28 1.92 -17.27
C LEU A 98 -9.60 0.91 -16.17
N PRO A 99 -9.18 -0.35 -16.32
CA PRO A 99 -9.18 -1.31 -15.23
C PRO A 99 -8.35 -0.82 -14.04
N VAL A 100 -8.85 -1.00 -12.82
CA VAL A 100 -8.14 -0.63 -11.58
C VAL A 100 -7.62 -1.88 -10.87
N VAL A 101 -6.30 -1.95 -10.70
CA VAL A 101 -5.62 -2.96 -9.89
C VAL A 101 -5.73 -2.56 -8.43
N LYS A 102 -6.39 -3.40 -7.60
CA LYS A 102 -6.64 -3.14 -6.18
C LYS A 102 -5.58 -3.84 -5.34
N LEU A 103 -4.76 -3.07 -4.63
CA LEU A 103 -3.64 -3.54 -3.83
C LEU A 103 -3.76 -2.99 -2.40
N GLY A 104 -4.12 -3.84 -1.44
CA GLY A 104 -4.29 -3.45 -0.04
C GLY A 104 -2.94 -3.37 0.69
N ARG A 105 -2.71 -2.30 1.44
CA ARG A 105 -1.66 -2.20 2.47
C ARG A 105 -2.20 -2.88 3.73
N ARG A 106 -2.25 -4.21 3.72
CA ARG A 106 -2.89 -5.01 4.77
C ARG A 106 -2.41 -6.46 4.74
N ALA A 107 -2.62 -7.17 5.85
CA ALA A 107 -2.21 -8.54 6.06
C ALA A 107 -0.68 -8.75 6.06
N GLY A 108 0.05 -7.77 6.63
CA GLY A 108 1.51 -7.80 6.72
C GLY A 108 2.15 -6.46 7.05
N GLN A 109 1.43 -5.34 6.95
CA GLN A 109 1.98 -4.01 7.23
C GLN A 109 2.06 -3.74 8.75
N PHE A 110 2.75 -4.60 9.51
CA PHE A 110 2.87 -4.50 10.97
C PHE A 110 4.17 -3.83 11.45
N ALA A 111 5.09 -3.50 10.54
CA ALA A 111 6.36 -2.84 10.86
C ALA A 111 6.45 -1.48 10.19
N LYS A 112 7.16 -0.54 10.82
CA LYS A 112 7.43 0.79 10.26
C LYS A 112 8.81 1.31 10.67
N PRO A 113 9.63 1.81 9.71
CA PRO A 113 10.90 2.42 10.02
C PRO A 113 10.69 3.73 10.77
N ARG A 114 11.47 3.96 11.82
CA ARG A 114 11.42 5.20 12.63
C ARG A 114 12.65 6.07 12.34
N SER A 115 12.47 7.38 12.46
CA SER A 115 13.57 8.34 12.31
C SER A 115 14.54 8.34 13.49
N SER A 116 14.07 7.92 14.70
CA SER A 116 14.89 7.74 15.90
C SER A 116 14.78 6.31 16.38
N ALA A 117 15.90 5.74 16.84
CA ALA A 117 15.93 4.41 17.46
C ALA A 117 15.26 4.41 18.85
N THR A 118 15.22 5.54 19.52
CA THR A 118 14.66 5.71 20.85
C THR A 118 13.63 6.84 20.88
N GLU A 119 12.73 6.82 21.86
CA GLU A 119 11.83 7.89 22.21
C GLU A 119 11.90 8.15 23.70
N SER A 120 11.73 9.42 24.11
CA SER A 120 11.81 9.84 25.51
C SER A 120 10.46 10.40 25.98
N ARG A 121 10.03 9.96 27.18
CA ARG A 121 8.84 10.49 27.89
C ARG A 121 9.19 10.66 29.37
N ASP A 122 8.92 11.82 29.92
CA ASP A 122 9.15 12.15 31.33
C ASP A 122 10.56 11.81 31.83
N GLY A 123 11.57 11.99 30.96
CA GLY A 123 12.97 11.72 31.27
C GLY A 123 13.39 10.25 31.20
N VAL A 124 12.50 9.34 30.83
CA VAL A 124 12.80 7.93 30.57
C VAL A 124 12.97 7.76 29.07
N GLU A 125 14.07 7.11 28.66
CA GLU A 125 14.36 6.79 27.27
C GLU A 125 14.19 5.29 27.01
N LEU A 126 13.37 4.93 26.01
CA LEU A 126 13.09 3.55 25.62
C LEU A 126 13.20 3.39 24.10
N PRO A 127 13.37 2.14 23.59
CA PRO A 127 13.29 1.87 22.17
C PRO A 127 12.01 2.42 21.55
N SER A 128 12.11 3.01 20.36
CA SER A 128 10.94 3.50 19.64
C SER A 128 9.97 2.35 19.33
N TYR A 129 8.67 2.65 19.32
CA TYR A 129 7.69 1.72 18.75
C TYR A 129 7.91 1.59 17.24
N THR A 130 8.23 0.40 16.78
CA THR A 130 8.56 0.10 15.38
C THR A 130 7.53 -0.80 14.70
N GLY A 131 6.40 -1.02 15.36
CA GLY A 131 5.28 -1.81 14.86
C GLY A 131 5.02 -3.08 15.69
N ASP A 132 3.77 -3.50 15.68
CA ASP A 132 3.30 -4.59 16.55
C ASP A 132 3.96 -5.94 16.27
N ILE A 133 4.54 -6.16 15.10
CA ILE A 133 5.32 -7.37 14.78
C ILE A 133 6.67 -7.39 15.53
N ILE A 134 7.15 -6.25 16.01
CA ILE A 134 8.47 -6.11 16.65
C ILE A 134 8.32 -5.88 18.15
N ASN A 135 7.60 -4.81 18.56
CA ASN A 135 7.46 -4.43 19.96
C ASN A 135 6.07 -3.82 20.24
N ASP A 136 5.79 -3.52 21.50
CA ASP A 136 4.47 -3.01 21.92
C ASP A 136 4.42 -1.49 21.92
N ILE A 137 3.22 -0.92 21.69
CA ILE A 137 2.99 0.53 21.72
C ILE A 137 3.11 1.13 23.13
N ASN A 138 2.86 0.33 24.18
CA ASN A 138 2.95 0.81 25.53
C ASN A 138 4.39 1.26 25.87
N PHE A 139 4.52 2.41 26.50
CA PHE A 139 5.81 2.95 26.93
C PHE A 139 6.25 2.30 28.24
N ASP A 140 6.77 1.08 28.14
CA ASP A 140 7.17 0.19 29.23
C ASP A 140 8.46 -0.52 28.84
N PRO A 141 9.50 -0.60 29.71
CA PRO A 141 10.80 -1.15 29.39
C PRO A 141 10.75 -2.57 28.83
N ASP A 142 9.94 -3.47 29.41
CA ASP A 142 9.85 -4.85 28.98
C ASP A 142 9.06 -4.98 27.67
N LYS A 143 7.99 -4.20 27.51
CA LYS A 143 7.14 -4.22 26.33
C LYS A 143 7.77 -3.59 25.11
N ARG A 144 8.72 -2.67 25.28
CA ARG A 144 9.46 -2.05 24.19
C ARG A 144 10.64 -2.88 23.68
N GLN A 145 10.99 -3.95 24.38
CA GLN A 145 11.98 -4.90 23.84
C GLN A 145 11.41 -5.64 22.62
N PRO A 146 12.21 -5.83 21.57
CA PRO A 146 11.84 -6.69 20.45
C PRO A 146 11.56 -8.12 20.92
N ASN A 147 10.43 -8.67 20.48
CA ASN A 147 10.02 -10.03 20.86
C ASN A 147 9.64 -10.83 19.59
N PRO A 148 10.38 -11.91 19.24
CA PRO A 148 10.14 -12.68 18.03
C PRO A 148 8.77 -13.39 17.99
N GLU A 149 8.16 -13.74 19.14
CA GLU A 149 6.81 -14.31 19.21
C GLU A 149 5.74 -13.43 18.53
N ARG A 150 5.99 -12.14 18.46
CA ARG A 150 5.07 -11.19 17.79
C ARG A 150 4.96 -11.47 16.29
N MET A 151 5.96 -12.06 15.67
CA MET A 151 5.90 -12.52 14.26
C MET A 151 4.86 -13.64 14.07
N LEU A 152 4.74 -14.59 15.01
CA LEU A 152 3.72 -15.64 14.95
C LEU A 152 2.30 -15.07 15.09
N LYS A 153 2.14 -14.07 15.98
CA LYS A 153 0.86 -13.37 16.13
C LYS A 153 0.52 -12.58 14.85
N ALA A 154 1.48 -11.86 14.26
CA ALA A 154 1.29 -11.14 13.01
C ALA A 154 0.89 -12.08 11.87
N TYR A 155 1.56 -13.23 11.74
CA TYR A 155 1.19 -14.27 10.78
C TYR A 155 -0.27 -14.74 10.99
N SER A 156 -0.66 -15.05 12.22
CA SER A 156 -2.03 -15.52 12.52
C SER A 156 -3.10 -14.49 12.14
N GLN A 157 -2.85 -13.20 12.41
CA GLN A 157 -3.74 -12.13 12.00
C GLN A 157 -3.75 -11.93 10.48
N ALA A 158 -2.59 -12.04 9.82
CA ALA A 158 -2.49 -11.96 8.37
C ALA A 158 -3.28 -13.08 7.67
N VAL A 159 -3.17 -14.34 8.14
CA VAL A 159 -3.97 -15.47 7.65
C VAL A 159 -5.47 -15.19 7.76
N SER A 160 -5.93 -14.75 8.93
CA SER A 160 -7.35 -14.47 9.17
C SER A 160 -7.85 -13.32 8.31
N THR A 161 -7.04 -12.26 8.15
CA THR A 161 -7.34 -11.12 7.28
C THR A 161 -7.45 -11.55 5.83
N LEU A 162 -6.49 -12.32 5.31
CA LEU A 162 -6.50 -12.81 3.93
C LEU A 162 -7.67 -13.75 3.66
N ASN A 163 -8.00 -14.64 4.60
CA ASN A 163 -9.18 -15.50 4.48
C ASN A 163 -10.46 -14.69 4.34
N LEU A 164 -10.64 -13.65 5.16
CA LEU A 164 -11.81 -12.78 5.10
C LEU A 164 -11.84 -11.94 3.82
N LEU A 165 -10.69 -11.41 3.37
CA LEU A 165 -10.59 -10.66 2.12
C LEU A 165 -10.93 -11.53 0.90
N ARG A 166 -10.45 -12.79 0.85
CA ARG A 166 -10.82 -13.74 -0.22
C ARG A 166 -12.31 -14.07 -0.18
N ALA A 167 -12.87 -14.27 1.01
CA ALA A 167 -14.32 -14.48 1.15
C ALA A 167 -15.13 -13.27 0.64
N PHE A 168 -14.69 -12.06 0.88
CA PHE A 168 -15.34 -10.86 0.33
C PHE A 168 -15.15 -10.73 -1.18
N ALA A 169 -13.95 -11.01 -1.68
CA ALA A 169 -13.63 -10.86 -3.09
C ALA A 169 -14.38 -11.87 -3.98
N ASP A 170 -14.53 -13.11 -3.52
CA ASP A 170 -15.12 -14.22 -4.29
C ASP A 170 -16.55 -14.59 -3.86
N GLY A 171 -16.94 -14.28 -2.61
CA GLY A 171 -18.19 -14.72 -1.99
C GLY A 171 -19.42 -13.87 -2.33
N GLY A 172 -19.32 -12.93 -3.29
CA GLY A 172 -20.43 -12.09 -3.74
C GLY A 172 -20.59 -10.74 -3.00
N TYR A 173 -19.78 -10.48 -1.97
CA TYR A 173 -19.76 -9.15 -1.33
C TYR A 173 -19.31 -8.06 -2.31
N ALA A 174 -18.43 -8.39 -3.24
CA ALA A 174 -17.92 -7.51 -4.29
C ALA A 174 -18.81 -7.43 -5.55
N ASP A 175 -20.00 -8.05 -5.55
CA ASP A 175 -20.95 -8.01 -6.68
C ASP A 175 -21.37 -6.57 -6.98
N LEU A 176 -21.14 -6.13 -8.21
CA LEU A 176 -21.47 -4.75 -8.66
C LEU A 176 -22.95 -4.41 -8.53
N ARG A 177 -23.86 -5.41 -8.50
CA ARG A 177 -25.29 -5.18 -8.24
C ARG A 177 -25.55 -4.63 -6.83
N HIS A 178 -24.61 -4.82 -5.91
CA HIS A 178 -24.67 -4.30 -4.54
C HIS A 178 -23.93 -2.97 -4.36
N VAL A 179 -23.47 -2.34 -5.44
CA VAL A 179 -22.69 -1.08 -5.39
C VAL A 179 -23.39 -0.01 -4.55
N ASN A 180 -24.72 0.08 -4.61
CA ASN A 180 -25.50 1.00 -3.79
C ASN A 180 -25.44 0.69 -2.28
N SER A 181 -25.26 -0.59 -1.91
CA SER A 181 -25.18 -1.03 -0.52
C SER A 181 -23.79 -0.85 0.09
N TRP A 182 -22.77 -0.60 -0.73
CA TRP A 182 -21.42 -0.30 -0.24
C TRP A 182 -21.32 1.05 0.45
N ASN A 183 -22.30 1.94 0.26
CA ASN A 183 -22.35 3.23 0.93
C ASN A 183 -22.28 3.09 2.46
N MET A 184 -21.25 3.67 3.04
CA MET A 184 -21.12 3.77 4.50
C MET A 184 -22.03 4.88 5.02
N GLY A 185 -22.54 4.70 6.24
CA GLY A 185 -23.55 5.63 6.80
C GLY A 185 -23.10 7.10 6.85
N PHE A 186 -21.80 7.34 7.02
CA PHE A 186 -21.21 8.68 7.08
C PHE A 186 -20.81 9.25 5.70
N VAL A 187 -20.69 8.42 4.65
CA VAL A 187 -20.48 8.87 3.25
C VAL A 187 -21.79 9.32 2.59
N LYS A 188 -22.93 9.10 3.25
CA LYS A 188 -24.27 9.38 2.69
C LYS A 188 -24.61 10.87 2.54
N SER A 189 -23.95 11.74 3.29
CA SER A 189 -24.27 13.16 3.32
C SER A 189 -23.22 13.97 2.55
N GLY A 190 -23.68 14.92 1.73
CA GLY A 190 -22.82 15.86 1.02
C GLY A 190 -22.65 15.59 -0.48
N PRO A 191 -21.97 16.50 -1.19
CA PRO A 191 -21.85 16.48 -2.66
C PRO A 191 -21.20 15.21 -3.22
N GLN A 192 -20.22 14.64 -2.53
CA GLN A 192 -19.55 13.41 -3.00
C GLN A 192 -20.44 12.17 -2.82
N GLY A 193 -21.27 12.14 -1.78
CA GLY A 193 -22.28 11.10 -1.61
C GLY A 193 -23.32 11.14 -2.73
N GLU A 194 -23.70 12.34 -3.21
CA GLU A 194 -24.59 12.49 -4.36
C GLU A 194 -23.91 12.02 -5.67
N ARG A 195 -22.67 12.42 -5.90
CA ARG A 195 -21.90 11.95 -7.06
C ARG A 195 -21.77 10.43 -7.06
N TYR A 196 -21.49 9.82 -5.92
CA TYR A 196 -21.38 8.37 -5.80
C TYR A 196 -22.73 7.69 -6.07
N ARG A 197 -23.84 8.19 -5.54
CA ARG A 197 -25.20 7.65 -5.83
C ARG A 197 -25.55 7.74 -7.30
N HIS A 198 -25.21 8.85 -7.96
CA HIS A 198 -25.40 9.01 -9.40
C HIS A 198 -24.62 7.97 -10.20
N LEU A 199 -23.32 7.79 -9.87
CA LEU A 199 -22.47 6.77 -10.49
C LEU A 199 -23.01 5.35 -10.25
N ALA A 200 -23.42 5.05 -9.02
CA ALA A 200 -24.00 3.75 -8.68
C ALA A 200 -25.31 3.47 -9.44
N HIS A 201 -26.13 4.51 -9.68
CA HIS A 201 -27.32 4.38 -10.52
C HIS A 201 -26.96 4.08 -11.99
N GLN A 202 -25.98 4.78 -12.57
CA GLN A 202 -25.52 4.52 -13.94
C GLN A 202 -24.97 3.08 -14.09
N ILE A 203 -24.24 2.58 -13.09
CA ILE A 203 -23.76 1.19 -13.06
C ILE A 203 -24.97 0.24 -13.03
N GLN A 204 -25.98 0.50 -12.20
CA GLN A 204 -27.17 -0.35 -12.12
C GLN A 204 -27.93 -0.40 -13.44
N GLU A 205 -28.09 0.74 -14.14
CA GLU A 205 -28.70 0.77 -15.47
C GLU A 205 -27.90 -0.05 -16.49
N SER A 206 -26.59 0.08 -16.47
CA SER A 206 -25.68 -0.70 -17.33
C SER A 206 -25.79 -2.20 -17.06
N LEU A 207 -25.84 -2.62 -15.79
CA LEU A 207 -26.03 -4.01 -15.40
C LEU A 207 -27.40 -4.57 -15.82
N ASN A 208 -28.48 -3.79 -15.68
CA ASN A 208 -29.80 -4.17 -16.15
C ASN A 208 -29.83 -4.38 -17.67
N PHE A 209 -29.15 -3.51 -18.42
CA PHE A 209 -28.99 -3.67 -19.86
C PHE A 209 -28.22 -4.93 -20.23
N MET A 210 -27.09 -5.21 -19.55
CA MET A 210 -26.30 -6.44 -19.76
C MET A 210 -27.13 -7.69 -19.44
N GLU A 211 -27.93 -7.68 -18.36
CA GLU A 211 -28.79 -8.79 -17.96
C GLU A 211 -29.88 -9.04 -19.02
N ALA A 212 -30.44 -8.00 -19.60
CA ALA A 212 -31.40 -8.12 -20.72
C ALA A 212 -30.77 -8.76 -21.97
N LEU A 213 -29.45 -8.66 -22.14
CA LEU A 213 -28.67 -9.36 -23.19
C LEU A 213 -28.23 -10.75 -22.78
N GLY A 214 -28.60 -11.23 -21.58
CA GLY A 214 -28.21 -12.55 -21.05
C GLY A 214 -26.85 -12.58 -20.36
N ILE A 215 -26.18 -11.44 -20.16
CA ILE A 215 -24.93 -11.31 -19.42
C ILE A 215 -25.24 -11.00 -17.97
N ASN A 216 -24.97 -11.93 -17.07
CA ASN A 216 -25.28 -11.76 -15.65
C ASN A 216 -24.19 -12.38 -14.76
N SER A 217 -24.29 -12.18 -13.46
CA SER A 217 -23.30 -12.62 -12.49
C SER A 217 -23.17 -14.14 -12.35
N THR A 218 -24.11 -14.94 -12.90
CA THR A 218 -23.99 -16.41 -12.88
C THR A 218 -23.13 -16.93 -14.03
N ASN A 219 -23.12 -16.24 -15.16
CA ASN A 219 -22.31 -16.60 -16.33
C ASN A 219 -21.08 -15.70 -16.56
N THR A 220 -20.96 -14.59 -15.80
CA THR A 220 -19.86 -13.62 -15.93
C THR A 220 -19.29 -13.33 -14.54
N PRO A 221 -18.32 -14.14 -14.06
CA PRO A 221 -17.73 -14.00 -12.72
C PRO A 221 -17.21 -12.59 -12.42
N GLN A 222 -16.70 -11.87 -13.43
CA GLN A 222 -16.17 -10.51 -13.33
C GLN A 222 -17.18 -9.48 -12.79
N LEU A 223 -18.48 -9.78 -12.84
CA LEU A 223 -19.52 -8.91 -12.27
C LEU A 223 -19.70 -9.07 -10.76
N ARG A 224 -19.22 -10.18 -10.18
CA ARG A 224 -19.40 -10.51 -8.76
C ARG A 224 -18.10 -10.75 -7.99
N GLN A 225 -16.99 -10.94 -8.69
CA GLN A 225 -15.69 -11.24 -8.12
C GLN A 225 -14.69 -10.16 -8.48
N VAL A 226 -13.77 -9.88 -7.57
CA VAL A 226 -12.70 -8.92 -7.80
C VAL A 226 -11.35 -9.54 -7.45
N HIS A 227 -10.34 -9.25 -8.25
CA HIS A 227 -8.98 -9.50 -7.82
C HIS A 227 -8.58 -8.43 -6.79
N TYR A 228 -8.17 -8.90 -5.62
CA TYR A 228 -7.69 -8.06 -4.54
C TYR A 228 -6.38 -8.64 -4.01
N TYR A 229 -5.33 -7.85 -4.05
CA TYR A 229 -3.99 -8.25 -3.65
C TYR A 229 -3.56 -7.52 -2.38
N THR A 230 -2.56 -8.05 -1.68
CA THR A 230 -2.01 -7.46 -0.45
C THR A 230 -0.56 -7.08 -0.62
N SER A 231 -0.14 -6.09 0.15
CA SER A 231 1.20 -5.53 0.10
C SER A 231 1.65 -4.97 1.44
N HIS A 232 2.96 -4.99 1.68
CA HIS A 232 3.59 -4.32 2.82
C HIS A 232 5.05 -3.97 2.54
N GLU A 233 5.66 -3.16 3.42
CA GLU A 233 7.09 -2.90 3.40
C GLU A 233 7.85 -4.16 3.85
N ALA A 234 8.78 -4.65 3.03
CA ALA A 234 9.66 -5.76 3.39
C ALA A 234 10.72 -5.26 4.40
N LEU A 235 10.27 -4.81 5.58
CA LEU A 235 11.16 -4.20 6.58
C LEU A 235 11.81 -5.24 7.50
N LEU A 236 11.02 -6.19 8.00
CA LEU A 236 11.48 -7.21 8.95
C LEU A 236 11.94 -8.47 8.20
N LEU A 237 13.18 -8.44 7.69
CA LEU A 237 13.71 -9.51 6.83
C LEU A 237 13.71 -10.91 7.46
N PRO A 238 13.87 -11.13 8.77
CA PRO A 238 13.66 -12.44 9.38
C PRO A 238 12.29 -13.04 9.11
N TYR A 239 11.24 -12.22 9.17
CA TYR A 239 9.86 -12.64 8.83
C TYR A 239 9.70 -12.94 7.35
N GLU A 240 10.25 -12.07 6.49
CA GLU A 240 10.17 -12.22 5.04
C GLU A 240 10.94 -13.47 4.55
N GLU A 241 12.14 -13.71 5.07
CA GLU A 241 12.93 -14.91 4.79
C GLU A 241 12.19 -16.18 5.19
N ALA A 242 11.66 -16.21 6.43
CA ALA A 242 10.93 -17.35 6.95
C ALA A 242 9.67 -17.70 6.14
N LEU A 243 9.06 -16.76 5.43
CA LEU A 243 7.90 -16.95 4.55
C LEU A 243 8.26 -17.02 3.05
N THR A 244 9.55 -17.09 2.70
CA THR A 244 9.97 -17.25 1.30
C THR A 244 9.97 -18.73 0.90
N ARG A 245 9.41 -19.04 -0.27
CA ARG A 245 9.20 -20.42 -0.75
C ARG A 245 9.63 -20.58 -2.20
N VAL A 246 10.06 -21.80 -2.54
CA VAL A 246 10.22 -22.22 -3.93
C VAL A 246 8.86 -22.65 -4.46
N ASP A 247 8.43 -22.07 -5.58
CA ASP A 247 7.23 -22.53 -6.29
C ASP A 247 7.49 -23.87 -6.95
N SER A 248 6.72 -24.88 -6.56
CA SER A 248 6.89 -26.26 -7.08
C SER A 248 6.59 -26.41 -8.57
N THR A 249 5.94 -25.43 -9.18
CA THR A 249 5.57 -25.49 -10.61
C THR A 249 6.62 -24.85 -11.52
N SER A 250 7.27 -23.77 -11.07
CA SER A 250 8.24 -23.04 -11.89
C SER A 250 9.69 -23.18 -11.39
N GLY A 251 9.89 -23.58 -10.15
CA GLY A 251 11.20 -23.55 -9.48
C GLY A 251 11.66 -22.15 -9.06
N ASP A 252 10.89 -21.12 -9.36
CA ASP A 252 11.15 -19.73 -8.95
C ASP A 252 10.91 -19.53 -7.46
N ILE A 253 11.57 -18.52 -6.90
CA ILE A 253 11.47 -18.19 -5.47
C ILE A 253 10.54 -16.99 -5.29
N TYR A 254 9.54 -17.16 -4.44
CA TYR A 254 8.58 -16.12 -4.08
C TYR A 254 8.60 -15.85 -2.58
N ASN A 255 8.57 -14.59 -2.21
CA ASN A 255 8.13 -14.22 -0.88
C ASN A 255 6.61 -14.41 -0.82
N THR A 256 6.17 -15.27 0.09
CA THR A 256 4.74 -15.60 0.23
C THR A 256 4.07 -14.88 1.39
N SER A 257 4.72 -13.87 1.98
CA SER A 257 4.14 -13.00 3.01
C SER A 257 3.08 -12.05 2.43
N ALA A 258 3.24 -11.63 1.16
CA ALA A 258 2.29 -10.81 0.41
C ALA A 258 2.48 -10.98 -1.11
N HIS A 259 1.51 -10.47 -1.89
CA HIS A 259 1.62 -10.48 -3.35
C HIS A 259 2.66 -9.49 -3.87
N PHE A 260 2.81 -8.37 -3.17
CA PHE A 260 3.68 -7.25 -3.50
C PHE A 260 4.40 -6.78 -2.24
N VAL A 261 5.69 -6.53 -2.32
CA VAL A 261 6.45 -5.92 -1.24
C VAL A 261 7.16 -4.66 -1.73
N TRP A 262 7.45 -3.71 -0.84
CA TRP A 262 8.25 -2.55 -1.23
C TRP A 262 9.45 -2.33 -0.33
N ILE A 263 10.46 -1.67 -0.90
CA ILE A 263 11.65 -1.20 -0.22
C ILE A 263 11.41 0.25 0.19
N GLY A 264 11.58 0.56 1.46
CA GLY A 264 11.41 1.91 2.01
C GLY A 264 12.52 2.88 1.58
N ASP A 265 12.23 4.17 1.68
CA ASP A 265 13.17 5.25 1.32
C ASP A 265 14.49 5.21 2.13
N ARG A 266 14.44 4.65 3.36
CA ARG A 266 15.62 4.52 4.24
C ARG A 266 16.41 3.23 4.04
N THR A 267 15.87 2.27 3.29
CA THR A 267 16.42 0.93 3.12
C THR A 267 16.76 0.59 1.67
N ARG A 268 16.59 1.53 0.71
CA ARG A 268 16.79 1.31 -0.73
C ARG A 268 18.21 1.53 -1.25
N PHE A 269 19.21 1.78 -0.37
CA PHE A 269 20.58 1.96 -0.84
C PHE A 269 21.19 0.66 -1.39
N LYS A 270 22.11 0.76 -2.36
CA LYS A 270 22.66 -0.32 -3.18
C LYS A 270 23.14 -1.54 -2.39
N ASP A 271 23.88 -1.33 -1.29
CA ASP A 271 24.42 -2.41 -0.44
C ASP A 271 23.50 -2.77 0.74
N SER A 272 22.21 -2.51 0.57
CA SER A 272 21.20 -2.80 1.58
C SER A 272 20.81 -4.28 1.59
N ALA A 273 20.66 -4.83 2.79
CA ALA A 273 20.07 -6.15 3.00
C ALA A 273 18.69 -6.30 2.35
N HIS A 274 17.88 -5.21 2.33
CA HIS A 274 16.54 -5.19 1.74
C HIS A 274 16.59 -5.27 0.22
N VAL A 275 17.54 -4.59 -0.41
CA VAL A 275 17.76 -4.67 -1.86
C VAL A 275 18.23 -6.07 -2.24
N GLU A 276 19.20 -6.64 -1.48
CA GLU A 276 19.70 -8.01 -1.72
C GLU A 276 18.57 -9.04 -1.57
N PHE A 277 17.74 -8.94 -0.54
CA PHE A 277 16.59 -9.83 -0.37
C PHE A 277 15.64 -9.74 -1.57
N CYS A 278 15.22 -8.53 -1.92
CA CYS A 278 14.26 -8.30 -3.00
C CYS A 278 14.80 -8.69 -4.38
N ARG A 279 16.12 -8.68 -4.59
CA ARG A 279 16.76 -9.09 -5.84
C ARG A 279 16.45 -10.53 -6.22
N GLY A 280 16.32 -11.40 -5.23
CA GLY A 280 16.19 -12.85 -5.49
C GLY A 280 14.77 -13.38 -5.57
N ILE A 281 13.77 -12.65 -5.08
CA ILE A 281 12.36 -13.06 -5.14
C ILE A 281 11.72 -12.61 -6.46
N LYS A 282 10.68 -13.31 -6.91
CA LYS A 282 9.96 -13.04 -8.18
C LYS A 282 8.72 -12.15 -8.03
N ASN A 283 8.42 -11.70 -6.83
CA ASN A 283 7.31 -10.79 -6.56
C ASN A 283 7.49 -9.44 -7.29
N PRO A 284 6.42 -8.75 -7.67
CA PRO A 284 6.48 -7.34 -7.98
C PRO A 284 7.01 -6.55 -6.77
N ILE A 285 7.85 -5.54 -7.03
CA ILE A 285 8.55 -4.76 -6.00
C ILE A 285 8.25 -3.27 -6.17
N GLY A 286 7.90 -2.62 -5.06
CA GLY A 286 7.86 -1.17 -4.97
C GLY A 286 9.20 -0.60 -4.50
N ILE A 287 9.56 0.57 -5.01
CA ILE A 287 10.71 1.35 -4.53
C ILE A 287 10.20 2.73 -4.14
N LYS A 288 10.38 3.12 -2.87
CA LYS A 288 10.05 4.47 -2.42
C LYS A 288 11.06 5.48 -2.96
N CYS A 289 10.58 6.46 -3.71
CA CYS A 289 11.37 7.50 -4.36
C CYS A 289 11.10 8.85 -3.69
N GLY A 290 12.00 9.31 -2.85
CA GLY A 290 11.94 10.61 -2.18
C GLY A 290 12.99 11.59 -2.70
N PRO A 291 13.05 12.82 -2.14
CA PRO A 291 13.98 13.87 -2.59
C PRO A 291 15.47 13.52 -2.51
N SER A 292 15.82 12.50 -1.72
CA SER A 292 17.21 12.03 -1.57
C SER A 292 17.66 11.04 -2.65
N LEU A 293 16.77 10.60 -3.53
CA LEU A 293 17.11 9.64 -4.59
C LEU A 293 17.76 10.35 -5.77
N ASP A 294 18.99 9.97 -6.05
CA ASP A 294 19.69 10.40 -7.26
C ASP A 294 19.21 9.56 -8.47
N PRO A 295 19.02 10.18 -9.67
CA PRO A 295 18.62 9.47 -10.88
C PRO A 295 19.55 8.32 -11.29
N ASP A 296 20.87 8.44 -11.09
CA ASP A 296 21.84 7.39 -11.42
C ASP A 296 21.75 6.25 -10.39
N GLU A 297 21.58 6.56 -9.09
CA GLU A 297 21.30 5.55 -8.04
C GLU A 297 20.04 4.75 -8.37
N LEU A 298 18.99 5.41 -8.91
CA LEU A 298 17.77 4.72 -9.32
C LEU A 298 18.06 3.66 -10.40
N ILE A 299 18.87 3.98 -11.41
CA ILE A 299 19.22 3.01 -12.46
C ILE A 299 20.04 1.86 -11.89
N GLU A 300 21.01 2.10 -11.01
CA GLU A 300 21.75 1.05 -10.33
C GLU A 300 20.83 0.10 -9.55
N LEU A 301 19.81 0.63 -8.87
CA LEU A 301 18.80 -0.19 -8.19
C LEU A 301 17.97 -1.03 -9.17
N LEU A 302 17.60 -0.47 -10.32
CA LEU A 302 16.88 -1.21 -11.35
C LEU A 302 17.72 -2.33 -11.97
N ASP A 303 19.02 -2.09 -12.20
CA ASP A 303 19.95 -3.11 -12.70
C ASP A 303 20.07 -4.30 -11.73
N ILE A 304 19.98 -4.05 -10.43
CA ILE A 304 20.00 -5.08 -9.39
C ILE A 304 18.65 -5.81 -9.29
N LEU A 305 17.54 -5.07 -9.26
CA LEU A 305 16.20 -5.60 -8.94
C LEU A 305 15.43 -6.12 -10.15
N ASN A 306 15.73 -5.60 -11.34
CA ASN A 306 15.07 -5.95 -12.60
C ASN A 306 16.05 -5.94 -13.79
N PRO A 307 17.11 -6.76 -13.78
CA PRO A 307 18.15 -6.74 -14.82
C PRO A 307 17.64 -7.08 -16.22
N ASN A 308 16.49 -7.77 -16.31
CA ASN A 308 15.88 -8.18 -17.59
C ASN A 308 14.77 -7.23 -18.05
N ASP A 309 14.55 -6.12 -17.36
CA ASP A 309 13.48 -5.15 -17.62
C ASP A 309 12.09 -5.81 -17.78
N GLU A 310 11.77 -6.75 -16.87
CA GLU A 310 10.45 -7.42 -16.85
C GLU A 310 9.33 -6.41 -16.58
N GLY A 311 8.34 -6.34 -17.47
CA GLY A 311 7.12 -5.56 -17.27
C GLY A 311 6.37 -5.95 -15.99
N GLY A 312 5.87 -4.97 -15.23
CA GLY A 312 5.15 -5.19 -13.97
C GLY A 312 6.00 -5.61 -12.77
N ARG A 313 7.33 -5.72 -12.95
CA ARG A 313 8.26 -6.07 -11.87
C ARG A 313 8.47 -4.92 -10.90
N ILE A 314 8.65 -3.70 -11.40
CA ILE A 314 9.00 -2.53 -10.60
C ILE A 314 7.89 -1.49 -10.60
N THR A 315 7.55 -1.02 -9.40
CA THR A 315 6.70 0.16 -9.18
C THR A 315 7.50 1.23 -8.44
N LEU A 316 7.70 2.38 -9.05
CA LEU A 316 8.34 3.53 -8.43
C LEU A 316 7.29 4.35 -7.68
N ILE A 317 7.41 4.41 -6.36
CA ILE A 317 6.45 5.06 -5.47
C ILE A 317 6.99 6.44 -5.10
N ALA A 318 6.58 7.46 -5.88
CA ALA A 318 7.02 8.85 -5.76
C ALA A 318 6.42 9.52 -4.51
N ARG A 319 7.26 10.03 -3.59
CA ARG A 319 6.86 10.62 -2.30
C ARG A 319 7.66 11.89 -1.96
N PHE A 320 7.41 12.96 -2.67
CA PHE A 320 8.23 14.18 -2.58
C PHE A 320 7.68 15.23 -1.63
N GLY A 321 6.36 15.33 -1.51
CA GLY A 321 5.64 16.46 -0.93
C GLY A 321 5.24 17.47 -2.01
N HIS A 322 4.14 18.17 -1.77
CA HIS A 322 3.57 19.15 -2.69
C HIS A 322 4.55 20.27 -3.09
N ASP A 323 5.49 20.61 -2.19
CA ASP A 323 6.48 21.67 -2.36
C ASP A 323 7.75 21.24 -3.12
N LYS A 324 7.93 19.94 -3.38
CA LYS A 324 9.17 19.38 -3.95
C LYS A 324 8.96 18.54 -5.19
N VAL A 325 7.75 18.05 -5.43
CA VAL A 325 7.48 17.12 -6.53
C VAL A 325 7.89 17.70 -7.90
N GLU A 326 7.67 18.99 -8.16
CA GLU A 326 8.07 19.66 -9.39
C GLU A 326 9.60 19.70 -9.60
N THR A 327 10.37 19.73 -8.52
CA THR A 327 11.84 19.80 -8.58
C THR A 327 12.49 18.44 -8.85
N TYR A 328 11.93 17.36 -8.29
CA TYR A 328 12.60 16.06 -8.26
C TYR A 328 12.01 15.03 -9.22
N LEU A 329 10.69 14.99 -9.38
CA LEU A 329 10.03 13.96 -10.20
C LEU A 329 10.42 14.01 -11.68
N PRO A 330 10.50 15.17 -12.35
CA PRO A 330 10.87 15.23 -13.77
C PRO A 330 12.22 14.59 -14.06
N LYS A 331 13.23 14.79 -13.20
CA LYS A 331 14.57 14.24 -13.37
C LYS A 331 14.58 12.70 -13.36
N LEU A 332 13.79 12.10 -12.49
CA LEU A 332 13.65 10.64 -12.43
C LEU A 332 12.92 10.11 -13.65
N ILE A 333 11.84 10.79 -14.10
CA ILE A 333 11.08 10.39 -15.29
C ILE A 333 11.99 10.43 -16.52
N GLN A 334 12.69 11.55 -16.74
CA GLN A 334 13.62 11.72 -17.88
C GLN A 334 14.73 10.67 -17.88
N LYS A 335 15.27 10.34 -16.69
CA LYS A 335 16.30 9.30 -16.57
C LYS A 335 15.75 7.92 -16.93
N ILE A 336 14.57 7.54 -16.43
CA ILE A 336 13.89 6.27 -16.77
C ILE A 336 13.62 6.17 -18.28
N GLN A 337 13.14 7.26 -18.89
CA GLN A 337 12.91 7.30 -20.35
C GLN A 337 14.19 7.19 -21.17
N THR A 338 15.25 7.90 -20.74
CA THR A 338 16.55 7.88 -21.43
C THR A 338 17.17 6.47 -21.40
N GLU A 339 17.04 5.78 -20.29
CA GLU A 339 17.54 4.39 -20.12
C GLU A 339 16.57 3.33 -20.66
N GLY A 340 15.39 3.73 -21.15
CA GLY A 340 14.39 2.84 -21.74
C GLY A 340 13.83 1.80 -20.78
N ARG A 341 13.69 2.15 -19.49
CA ARG A 341 13.24 1.21 -18.45
C ARG A 341 11.72 1.16 -18.32
N THR A 342 11.19 -0.04 -18.15
CA THR A 342 9.75 -0.31 -17.96
C THR A 342 9.40 -0.32 -16.49
N VAL A 343 8.62 0.67 -16.03
CA VAL A 343 8.20 0.81 -14.63
C VAL A 343 6.75 1.29 -14.53
N VAL A 344 6.10 0.97 -13.39
CA VAL A 344 4.85 1.61 -12.99
C VAL A 344 5.19 2.82 -12.12
N TRP A 345 4.64 3.98 -12.43
CA TRP A 345 4.71 5.15 -11.56
C TRP A 345 3.49 5.23 -10.65
N SER A 346 3.70 5.37 -9.35
CA SER A 346 2.65 5.52 -8.34
C SER A 346 2.94 6.73 -7.46
N CYS A 347 1.98 7.64 -7.31
CA CYS A 347 2.10 8.80 -6.44
C CYS A 347 1.80 8.41 -4.98
N ASP A 348 2.68 8.74 -4.04
CA ASP A 348 2.47 8.68 -2.60
C ASP A 348 2.39 10.10 -2.03
N PRO A 349 1.23 10.71 -1.98
CA PRO A 349 1.07 12.09 -1.51
C PRO A 349 0.98 12.17 0.03
N MET A 350 1.22 11.05 0.72
CA MET A 350 1.06 10.98 2.17
C MET A 350 2.35 11.35 2.90
N HIS A 351 3.45 10.65 2.56
CA HIS A 351 4.67 10.70 3.37
C HIS A 351 5.46 12.02 3.25
N GLY A 352 5.31 12.76 2.15
CA GLY A 352 5.92 14.08 1.96
C GLY A 352 5.15 15.24 2.62
N ASN A 353 3.86 15.01 2.98
CA ASN A 353 2.96 16.05 3.47
C ASN A 353 2.58 15.90 4.96
N THR A 354 3.39 15.19 5.74
CA THR A 354 3.15 15.05 7.19
C THR A 354 3.73 16.25 7.92
N ILE A 355 2.88 16.93 8.71
CA ILE A 355 3.25 18.08 9.54
C ILE A 355 2.90 17.83 11.02
N LYS A 356 3.38 18.70 11.89
CA LYS A 356 2.87 18.80 13.26
C LYS A 356 1.92 20.00 13.33
N SER A 357 0.71 19.77 13.84
CA SER A 357 -0.26 20.82 14.15
C SER A 357 0.20 21.71 15.30
N SER A 358 -0.52 22.80 15.53
CA SER A 358 -0.24 23.76 16.63
C SER A 358 -0.26 23.11 18.03
N ASN A 359 -1.05 22.05 18.20
CA ASN A 359 -1.13 21.26 19.44
C ASN A 359 -0.13 20.08 19.49
N GLY A 360 0.80 19.98 18.51
CA GLY A 360 1.88 18.99 18.48
C GLY A 360 1.49 17.62 17.92
N ILE A 361 0.24 17.40 17.54
CA ILE A 361 -0.25 16.16 16.92
C ILE A 361 0.21 16.09 15.45
N LYS A 362 0.68 14.93 15.01
CA LYS A 362 0.98 14.73 13.60
C LYS A 362 -0.32 14.73 12.79
N THR A 363 -0.33 15.41 11.65
CA THR A 363 -1.45 15.43 10.72
C THR A 363 -0.96 15.58 9.30
N ARG A 364 -1.87 15.44 8.35
CA ARG A 364 -1.67 15.72 6.91
C ARG A 364 -2.81 16.60 6.42
N PRO A 365 -2.53 17.83 6.01
CA PRO A 365 -3.55 18.68 5.40
C PRO A 365 -4.02 18.08 4.06
N PHE A 366 -5.31 17.87 3.92
CA PHE A 366 -5.89 17.20 2.75
C PHE A 366 -5.66 17.97 1.44
N ASN A 367 -5.64 19.30 1.50
CA ASN A 367 -5.30 20.14 0.35
C ASN A 367 -3.88 19.90 -0.18
N LEU A 368 -2.88 19.69 0.70
CA LEU A 368 -1.50 19.39 0.29
C LEU A 368 -1.39 18.01 -0.37
N ILE A 369 -2.19 17.05 0.08
CA ILE A 369 -2.31 15.72 -0.55
C ILE A 369 -2.85 15.86 -1.98
N ILE A 370 -3.92 16.63 -2.15
CA ILE A 370 -4.52 16.90 -3.47
C ILE A 370 -3.54 17.62 -4.38
N ASP A 371 -2.83 18.62 -3.86
CA ASP A 371 -1.88 19.41 -4.64
C ASP A 371 -0.73 18.54 -5.18
N GLU A 372 -0.14 17.65 -4.36
CA GLU A 372 0.90 16.72 -4.84
C GLU A 372 0.35 15.75 -5.90
N VAL A 373 -0.87 15.24 -5.74
CA VAL A 373 -1.51 14.36 -6.74
C VAL A 373 -1.69 15.08 -8.08
N LYS A 374 -2.23 16.30 -8.07
CA LYS A 374 -2.44 17.09 -9.29
C LYS A 374 -1.13 17.38 -10.00
N GLN A 375 -0.14 17.88 -9.25
CA GLN A 375 1.19 18.15 -9.80
C GLN A 375 1.83 16.87 -10.37
N ASN A 376 1.72 15.75 -9.67
CA ASN A 376 2.25 14.46 -10.16
C ASN A 376 1.65 14.09 -11.53
N ILE A 377 0.32 14.15 -11.68
CA ILE A 377 -0.37 13.84 -12.95
C ILE A 377 0.07 14.81 -14.06
N GLN A 378 0.15 16.11 -13.75
CA GLN A 378 0.54 17.13 -14.71
C GLN A 378 2.01 16.99 -15.16
N ILE A 379 2.91 16.66 -14.23
CA ILE A 379 4.33 16.41 -14.53
C ILE A 379 4.45 15.21 -15.46
N HIS A 380 3.80 14.09 -15.15
CA HIS A 380 3.82 12.92 -16.04
C HIS A 380 3.32 13.25 -17.45
N LYS A 381 2.26 14.04 -17.55
CA LYS A 381 1.76 14.50 -18.86
C LYS A 381 2.78 15.36 -19.60
N SER A 382 3.40 16.33 -18.92
CA SER A 382 4.39 17.24 -19.54
C SER A 382 5.66 16.51 -19.97
N GLU A 383 6.08 15.49 -19.24
CA GLU A 383 7.24 14.65 -19.55
C GLU A 383 6.93 13.51 -20.54
N GLY A 384 5.69 13.41 -21.05
CA GLY A 384 5.29 12.32 -21.95
C GLY A 384 5.32 10.94 -21.31
N SER A 385 5.15 10.87 -20.00
CA SER A 385 5.07 9.68 -19.17
C SER A 385 3.63 9.48 -18.66
N ARG A 386 3.38 8.43 -17.87
CA ARG A 386 2.05 8.16 -17.29
C ARG A 386 2.09 8.05 -15.77
N ALA A 387 1.17 8.76 -15.09
CA ALA A 387 0.86 8.54 -13.69
C ALA A 387 0.04 7.25 -13.58
N GLY A 388 0.72 6.12 -13.35
CA GLY A 388 0.13 4.77 -13.39
C GLY A 388 -0.62 4.38 -12.12
N GLY A 389 -0.53 5.16 -11.03
CA GLY A 389 -1.21 4.76 -9.79
C GLY A 389 -1.10 5.74 -8.64
N ILE A 390 -1.74 5.35 -7.52
CA ILE A 390 -1.75 6.07 -6.25
C ILE A 390 -1.45 5.12 -5.09
N HIS A 391 -0.71 5.59 -4.08
CA HIS A 391 -0.33 4.87 -2.87
C HIS A 391 -0.75 5.67 -1.63
N LEU A 392 -1.72 5.18 -0.88
CA LEU A 392 -2.39 5.92 0.19
C LEU A 392 -2.30 5.23 1.55
N GLU A 393 -2.13 6.03 2.60
CA GLU A 393 -2.41 5.61 3.98
C GLU A 393 -3.84 6.03 4.34
N MET A 394 -4.73 5.05 4.47
CA MET A 394 -6.16 5.26 4.66
C MET A 394 -6.81 4.15 5.49
N THR A 395 -7.97 4.44 6.05
CA THR A 395 -8.78 3.46 6.77
C THR A 395 -10.25 3.57 6.36
N GLY A 396 -11.00 2.48 6.51
CA GLY A 396 -12.46 2.48 6.36
C GLY A 396 -13.20 3.12 7.53
N GLN A 397 -12.50 3.58 8.56
CA GLN A 397 -13.08 4.15 9.77
C GLN A 397 -13.22 5.67 9.66
N ASN A 398 -14.14 6.22 10.45
CA ASN A 398 -14.33 7.67 10.58
C ASN A 398 -13.34 8.28 11.59
N VAL A 399 -12.06 8.29 11.21
CA VAL A 399 -10.99 8.91 12.03
C VAL A 399 -10.84 10.40 11.71
N THR A 400 -10.21 11.14 12.63
CA THR A 400 -9.89 12.58 12.48
C THR A 400 -8.37 12.80 12.50
N GLU A 401 -7.63 12.01 11.70
CA GLU A 401 -6.15 12.02 11.71
C GLU A 401 -5.56 13.02 10.69
N CYS A 402 -6.26 13.29 9.58
CA CYS A 402 -5.90 14.28 8.57
C CYS A 402 -6.86 15.48 8.62
N THR A 403 -6.32 16.70 8.53
CA THR A 403 -7.14 17.93 8.52
C THR A 403 -7.73 18.21 7.15
N GLY A 404 -8.88 18.94 7.10
CA GLY A 404 -9.55 19.31 5.87
C GLY A 404 -10.48 18.22 5.32
N GLY A 405 -10.72 18.27 4.01
CA GLY A 405 -11.75 17.49 3.34
C GLY A 405 -13.15 18.10 3.51
N LEU A 406 -14.17 17.46 2.92
CA LEU A 406 -15.55 17.92 3.00
C LEU A 406 -16.12 17.97 4.43
N ASP A 407 -15.56 17.16 5.35
CA ASP A 407 -15.93 17.18 6.76
C ASP A 407 -15.28 18.37 7.53
N GLU A 408 -14.48 19.19 6.85
CA GLU A 408 -13.77 20.38 7.37
C GLU A 408 -13.03 20.13 8.68
N ILE A 409 -12.40 18.94 8.84
CA ILE A 409 -11.68 18.55 10.04
C ILE A 409 -10.60 19.60 10.35
N SER A 410 -10.73 20.27 11.50
CA SER A 410 -9.78 21.26 11.99
C SER A 410 -8.67 20.63 12.85
N GLU A 411 -7.63 21.39 13.20
CA GLU A 411 -6.62 20.92 14.16
C GLU A 411 -7.20 20.64 15.56
N ALA A 412 -8.28 21.31 15.94
CA ALA A 412 -8.95 21.08 17.23
C ALA A 412 -9.64 19.71 17.27
N ASP A 413 -10.13 19.20 16.13
CA ASP A 413 -10.86 17.93 16.02
C ASP A 413 -9.92 16.71 15.99
N LEU A 414 -8.61 16.90 15.80
CA LEU A 414 -7.66 15.80 15.64
C LEU A 414 -7.70 14.81 16.81
N SER A 415 -7.87 15.30 18.04
CA SER A 415 -7.90 14.44 19.25
C SER A 415 -9.16 13.59 19.39
N ASP A 416 -10.25 13.87 18.66
CA ASP A 416 -11.55 13.23 18.86
C ASP A 416 -11.53 11.75 18.50
N ARG A 417 -10.93 11.41 17.36
CA ARG A 417 -10.84 10.05 16.83
C ARG A 417 -9.47 9.76 16.20
N TYR A 418 -8.40 10.15 16.88
CA TYR A 418 -7.03 9.86 16.48
C TYR A 418 -6.64 8.46 16.95
N ARG A 419 -6.61 7.48 16.04
CA ARG A 419 -6.44 6.05 16.37
C ARG A 419 -5.12 5.45 15.92
N THR A 420 -4.44 6.08 14.97
CA THR A 420 -3.18 5.54 14.46
C THR A 420 -2.09 5.52 15.53
N HIS A 421 -1.31 4.44 15.56
CA HIS A 421 -0.12 4.33 16.40
C HIS A 421 1.14 4.92 15.72
N CYS A 422 1.04 5.26 14.43
CA CYS A 422 2.18 5.74 13.62
C CYS A 422 1.89 7.08 12.95
N ASP A 423 1.56 7.08 11.66
CA ASP A 423 1.31 8.29 10.90
C ASP A 423 -0.18 8.43 10.53
N PRO A 424 -0.68 9.66 10.38
CA PRO A 424 -2.09 9.93 10.13
C PRO A 424 -2.60 9.32 8.82
N ARG A 425 -3.83 8.78 8.86
CA ARG A 425 -4.52 8.14 7.74
C ARG A 425 -5.69 9.00 7.27
N LEU A 426 -5.99 8.96 5.98
CA LEU A 426 -7.27 9.45 5.46
C LEU A 426 -8.41 8.60 6.03
N ASN A 427 -9.51 9.24 6.42
CA ASN A 427 -10.76 8.55 6.71
C ASN A 427 -11.48 8.15 5.41
N ALA A 428 -12.58 7.41 5.52
CA ALA A 428 -13.29 6.92 4.35
C ALA A 428 -13.87 8.06 3.49
N ASN A 429 -14.37 9.17 4.09
CA ASN A 429 -14.87 10.32 3.33
C ASN A 429 -13.78 10.99 2.51
N GLN A 430 -12.62 11.27 3.15
CA GLN A 430 -11.48 11.87 2.48
C GLN A 430 -10.93 10.96 1.37
N ALA A 431 -10.91 9.63 1.57
CA ALA A 431 -10.47 8.69 0.57
C ALA A 431 -11.39 8.67 -0.67
N ILE A 432 -12.72 8.70 -0.47
CA ILE A 432 -13.71 8.77 -1.54
C ILE A 432 -13.64 10.13 -2.27
N GLU A 433 -13.51 11.22 -1.53
CA GLU A 433 -13.32 12.55 -2.11
C GLU A 433 -12.10 12.61 -3.00
N LEU A 434 -10.96 12.10 -2.50
CA LEU A 434 -9.71 12.03 -3.25
C LEU A 434 -9.86 11.19 -4.53
N ALA A 435 -10.59 10.07 -4.48
CA ALA A 435 -10.84 9.25 -5.66
C ALA A 435 -11.59 10.01 -6.76
N PHE A 436 -12.61 10.82 -6.41
CA PHE A 436 -13.29 11.67 -7.38
C PHE A 436 -12.39 12.75 -7.98
N LEU A 437 -11.55 13.37 -7.16
CA LEU A 437 -10.59 14.38 -7.62
C LEU A 437 -9.56 13.79 -8.58
N ILE A 438 -9.03 12.61 -8.27
CA ILE A 438 -8.11 11.86 -9.16
C ILE A 438 -8.82 11.51 -10.47
N ALA A 439 -10.06 10.99 -10.39
CA ALA A 439 -10.84 10.63 -11.57
C ALA A 439 -11.07 11.82 -12.51
N ASP A 440 -11.40 13.00 -11.94
CA ASP A 440 -11.57 14.24 -12.69
C ASP A 440 -10.24 14.69 -13.34
N GLU A 441 -9.10 14.61 -12.62
CA GLU A 441 -7.76 14.94 -13.14
C GLU A 441 -7.35 13.98 -14.27
N LEU A 442 -7.53 12.68 -14.09
CA LEU A 442 -7.20 11.69 -15.12
C LEU A 442 -7.99 11.95 -16.39
N LYS A 443 -9.30 12.15 -16.28
CA LYS A 443 -10.17 12.48 -17.43
C LYS A 443 -9.75 13.76 -18.13
N THR A 444 -9.44 14.82 -17.39
CA THR A 444 -9.02 16.12 -17.93
C THR A 444 -7.65 16.01 -18.64
N ASN A 445 -6.80 15.12 -18.21
CA ASN A 445 -5.45 14.93 -18.78
C ASN A 445 -5.40 13.86 -19.88
N GLY A 446 -6.53 13.26 -20.25
CA GLY A 446 -6.64 12.36 -21.41
C GLY A 446 -6.14 10.93 -21.13
N TYR A 447 -6.32 10.46 -19.90
CA TYR A 447 -6.10 9.08 -19.51
C TYR A 447 -7.27 8.20 -19.93
#